data_7f4419109a2ef15ca63f08110dd3a1c4
#
_entry.id   7f4419109a2ef15ca63f08110dd3a1c4
#
_cell.length_a   1.000
_cell.length_b   1.000
_cell.length_c   1.000
_cell.angle_alpha   90.00
_cell.angle_beta   90.00
_cell.angle_gamma   90.00
#
_symmetry.space_group_name_H-M   'P 1'
#
loop_
_entity.id
_entity.type
_entity.pdbx_description
1 polymer ?
#
loop_
_entity_poly.entity_id
_entity_poly.type
_entity_poly.pdbx_seq_one_letter_code
_entity_poly.pdbx_strand_id
1 'polypeptide(L)'
;MRRTTSPELRHAGSRQPSRSKPATGNRGRARRLSRPAVTKLFERLASLDPEPETELNFRNAFELLVAVVLSAQSTDVGVNKVTPRLFARAPTPTALIALGEAQTARLIGSLGLFRSKARHLVGLSRCLVEHHHGEVPDSREALESLPGVGRKTANVVLNVAFGQPTIAVDTHIFRVANRTGLAPGRTVLDVERGLNEAVPPAFRQHAHHWLILHGRYVCKARKPDCARCVLNDLCLWPQKASPLTT
;
A
#
# COMPACT_ATOMS: atom_id res chain seq x y z
N MET A 1 -83.72 14.60 -24.61
CA MET A 1 -84.20 13.30 -24.10
C MET A 1 -83.69 12.20 -25.00
N ARG A 2 -82.66 11.47 -24.60
CA ARG A 2 -82.41 10.07 -25.01
C ARG A 2 -81.30 9.56 -24.04
N ARG A 3 -81.66 8.62 -23.22
CA ARG A 3 -80.77 7.82 -22.38
C ARG A 3 -80.04 6.80 -23.23
N THR A 4 -78.74 6.66 -23.09
CA THR A 4 -77.99 5.51 -23.58
C THR A 4 -77.23 4.91 -22.45
N THR A 5 -77.52 3.64 -22.25
CA THR A 5 -77.01 2.70 -21.23
C THR A 5 -75.58 2.32 -21.54
N SER A 6 -74.69 2.35 -20.50
CA SER A 6 -73.34 1.80 -20.52
C SER A 6 -73.33 0.29 -20.32
N PRO A 7 -72.43 -0.45 -20.98
CA PRO A 7 -72.20 -1.87 -20.65
C PRO A 7 -71.03 -2.00 -19.61
N GLU A 8 -71.27 -2.86 -18.64
CA GLU A 8 -70.30 -3.30 -17.63
C GLU A 8 -69.12 -4.02 -18.25
N LEU A 9 -67.90 -3.57 -17.92
CA LEU A 9 -66.64 -4.25 -18.23
C LEU A 9 -66.22 -5.12 -17.02
N ARG A 10 -66.15 -6.41 -17.26
CA ARG A 10 -65.71 -7.44 -16.34
C ARG A 10 -64.21 -7.28 -16.03
N HIS A 11 -63.86 -7.22 -14.73
CA HIS A 11 -62.49 -7.25 -14.28
C HIS A 11 -61.81 -8.60 -14.51
N ALA A 12 -60.85 -8.63 -15.41
CA ALA A 12 -59.92 -9.75 -15.54
C ALA A 12 -58.84 -9.61 -14.47
N GLY A 13 -58.77 -10.58 -13.56
CA GLY A 13 -57.76 -10.62 -12.51
C GLY A 13 -56.33 -10.80 -13.08
N SER A 14 -55.50 -9.79 -12.91
CA SER A 14 -54.09 -9.87 -13.21
C SER A 14 -53.35 -10.63 -12.12
N ARG A 15 -52.93 -11.86 -12.46
CA ARG A 15 -51.95 -12.60 -11.64
C ARG A 15 -50.62 -11.85 -11.64
N GLN A 16 -50.22 -11.31 -10.50
CA GLN A 16 -48.86 -10.78 -10.29
C GLN A 16 -47.85 -11.93 -10.37
N PRO A 17 -46.73 -11.77 -11.11
CA PRO A 17 -45.65 -12.74 -11.06
C PRO A 17 -44.98 -12.68 -9.68
N SER A 18 -44.84 -13.84 -9.05
CA SER A 18 -44.11 -14.01 -7.78
C SER A 18 -42.67 -13.49 -7.93
N ARG A 19 -42.33 -12.46 -7.16
CA ARG A 19 -40.94 -12.03 -7.01
C ARG A 19 -40.14 -13.15 -6.34
N SER A 20 -39.35 -13.86 -7.13
CA SER A 20 -38.29 -14.73 -6.63
C SER A 20 -37.29 -13.88 -5.84
N LYS A 21 -37.15 -14.20 -4.55
CA LYS A 21 -36.10 -13.61 -3.69
C LYS A 21 -34.75 -13.94 -4.34
N PRO A 22 -33.81 -12.94 -4.45
CA PRO A 22 -32.49 -13.27 -4.91
C PRO A 22 -31.85 -14.23 -3.89
N ALA A 23 -31.34 -15.34 -4.40
CA ALA A 23 -30.56 -16.29 -3.61
C ALA A 23 -29.45 -15.54 -2.91
N THR A 24 -29.45 -15.54 -1.59
CA THR A 24 -28.32 -15.11 -0.77
C THR A 24 -27.18 -16.09 -1.02
N GLY A 25 -26.41 -15.84 -2.08
CA GLY A 25 -25.19 -16.58 -2.37
C GLY A 25 -24.29 -16.49 -1.15
N ASN A 26 -24.04 -17.62 -0.54
CA ASN A 26 -22.99 -17.83 0.45
C ASN A 26 -21.67 -17.35 -0.18
N ARG A 27 -21.32 -16.09 0.06
CA ARG A 27 -20.05 -15.50 -0.39
C ARG A 27 -18.97 -16.18 0.45
N GLY A 28 -18.41 -17.25 -0.07
CA GLY A 28 -17.38 -18.04 0.55
C GLY A 28 -16.33 -17.12 1.19
N ARG A 29 -16.15 -17.30 2.50
CA ARG A 29 -15.11 -16.60 3.28
C ARG A 29 -13.79 -16.87 2.58
N ALA A 30 -13.09 -15.82 2.14
CA ALA A 30 -11.82 -15.96 1.44
C ALA A 30 -10.88 -16.87 2.26
N ARG A 31 -10.29 -17.88 1.61
CA ARG A 31 -9.41 -18.83 2.29
C ARG A 31 -8.21 -18.08 2.86
N ARG A 32 -7.91 -18.36 4.13
CA ARG A 32 -6.77 -17.78 4.84
C ARG A 32 -5.77 -18.86 5.20
N LEU A 33 -4.50 -18.50 5.27
CA LEU A 33 -3.45 -19.35 5.83
C LEU A 33 -3.72 -19.62 7.31
N SER A 34 -3.38 -20.83 7.77
CA SER A 34 -3.36 -21.16 9.19
C SER A 34 -2.19 -20.43 9.88
N ARG A 35 -2.27 -20.23 11.19
CA ARG A 35 -1.18 -19.61 11.96
C ARG A 35 0.18 -20.27 11.76
N PRO A 36 0.31 -21.62 11.81
CA PRO A 36 1.60 -22.28 11.52
C PRO A 36 2.10 -22.02 10.09
N ALA A 37 1.20 -21.97 9.10
CA ALA A 37 1.58 -21.66 7.72
C ALA A 37 2.07 -20.22 7.58
N VAL A 38 1.48 -19.26 8.30
CA VAL A 38 1.95 -17.87 8.35
C VAL A 38 3.34 -17.79 8.96
N THR A 39 3.58 -18.43 10.10
CA THR A 39 4.92 -18.49 10.73
C THR A 39 5.95 -19.04 9.75
N LYS A 40 5.68 -20.19 9.13
CA LYS A 40 6.56 -20.81 8.14
C LYS A 40 6.82 -19.91 6.92
N LEU A 41 5.82 -19.13 6.50
CA LEU A 41 5.97 -18.15 5.42
C LEU A 41 7.03 -17.10 5.78
N PHE A 42 6.94 -16.51 6.97
CA PHE A 42 7.90 -15.48 7.40
C PHE A 42 9.28 -16.06 7.74
N GLU A 43 9.36 -17.24 8.31
CA GLU A 43 10.64 -17.96 8.51
C GLU A 43 11.39 -18.14 7.18
N ARG A 44 10.70 -18.53 6.11
CA ARG A 44 11.30 -18.67 4.78
C ARG A 44 11.76 -17.35 4.19
N LEU A 45 10.96 -16.28 4.33
CA LEU A 45 11.35 -14.97 3.85
C LEU A 45 12.55 -14.43 4.63
N ALA A 46 12.57 -14.60 5.95
CA ALA A 46 13.69 -14.22 6.82
C ALA A 46 14.96 -15.03 6.52
N SER A 47 14.84 -16.30 6.15
CA SER A 47 15.99 -17.11 5.74
C SER A 47 16.62 -16.67 4.43
N LEU A 48 15.85 -16.05 3.53
CA LEU A 48 16.37 -15.50 2.27
C LEU A 48 17.07 -14.15 2.46
N ASP A 49 16.55 -13.33 3.34
CA ASP A 49 17.03 -11.98 3.61
C ASP A 49 16.69 -11.63 5.07
N PRO A 50 17.62 -11.85 6.01
CA PRO A 50 17.36 -11.63 7.44
C PRO A 50 17.06 -10.17 7.80
N GLU A 51 17.68 -9.22 7.11
CA GLU A 51 17.61 -7.79 7.38
C GLU A 51 17.27 -7.00 6.12
N PRO A 52 16.01 -7.14 5.63
CA PRO A 52 15.62 -6.50 4.38
C PRO A 52 15.51 -4.98 4.56
N GLU A 53 16.09 -4.25 3.63
CA GLU A 53 16.12 -2.80 3.65
C GLU A 53 15.25 -2.17 2.53
N THR A 54 14.99 -0.88 2.68
CA THR A 54 14.37 -0.08 1.61
C THR A 54 15.37 0.16 0.47
N GLU A 55 14.88 0.23 -0.76
CA GLU A 55 15.70 0.56 -1.92
C GLU A 55 15.93 2.08 -2.09
N LEU A 56 15.33 2.92 -1.22
CA LEU A 56 15.55 4.37 -1.22
C LEU A 56 16.83 4.74 -0.46
N ASN A 57 17.60 5.70 -1.02
CA ASN A 57 18.82 6.21 -0.40
C ASN A 57 18.51 7.43 0.48
N PHE A 58 18.90 7.39 1.75
CA PHE A 58 18.73 8.48 2.72
C PHE A 58 19.78 8.34 3.84
N ARG A 59 19.99 9.43 4.62
CA ARG A 59 20.93 9.49 5.72
C ARG A 59 20.25 9.73 7.08
N ASN A 60 19.03 10.26 7.07
CA ASN A 60 18.25 10.60 8.27
C ASN A 60 16.75 10.56 7.98
N ALA A 61 15.93 10.73 9.02
CA ALA A 61 14.46 10.66 8.93
C ALA A 61 13.86 11.70 7.97
N PHE A 62 14.44 12.91 7.90
CA PHE A 62 13.97 13.94 6.97
C PHE A 62 14.21 13.55 5.51
N GLU A 63 15.41 13.09 5.19
CA GLU A 63 15.73 12.61 3.84
C GLU A 63 14.87 11.42 3.44
N LEU A 64 14.62 10.49 4.37
CA LEU A 64 13.69 9.39 4.14
C LEU A 64 12.27 9.90 3.84
N LEU A 65 11.73 10.79 4.67
CA LEU A 65 10.40 11.38 4.45
C LEU A 65 10.30 12.02 3.06
N VAL A 66 11.28 12.83 2.68
CA VAL A 66 11.37 13.45 1.35
C VAL A 66 11.41 12.39 0.25
N ALA A 67 12.28 11.37 0.38
CA ALA A 67 12.40 10.31 -0.62
C ALA A 67 11.10 9.51 -0.77
N VAL A 68 10.40 9.19 0.33
CA VAL A 68 9.12 8.46 0.29
C VAL A 68 8.02 9.32 -0.33
N VAL A 69 7.96 10.63 -0.04
CA VAL A 69 7.01 11.53 -0.73
C VAL A 69 7.31 11.60 -2.24
N LEU A 70 8.58 11.64 -2.62
CA LEU A 70 8.99 11.63 -4.03
C LEU A 70 8.68 10.30 -4.73
N SER A 71 8.65 9.17 -4.01
CA SER A 71 8.36 7.84 -4.58
C SER A 71 6.88 7.66 -4.99
N ALA A 72 5.98 8.55 -4.58
CA ALA A 72 4.60 8.51 -5.03
C ALA A 72 4.51 8.58 -6.57
N GLN A 73 4.01 7.51 -7.21
CA GLN A 73 3.94 7.34 -8.68
C GLN A 73 5.30 7.52 -9.39
N SER A 74 6.40 7.19 -8.71
CA SER A 74 7.76 7.16 -9.28
C SER A 74 8.48 5.91 -8.83
N THR A 75 9.50 5.49 -9.59
CA THR A 75 10.35 4.36 -9.19
C THR A 75 11.40 4.80 -8.19
N ASP A 76 11.82 3.90 -7.29
CA ASP A 76 12.89 4.20 -6.32
C ASP A 76 14.20 4.56 -7.03
N VAL A 77 14.51 3.90 -8.15
CA VAL A 77 15.64 4.26 -9.03
C VAL A 77 15.54 5.71 -9.54
N GLY A 78 14.34 6.14 -9.94
CA GLY A 78 14.11 7.53 -10.38
C GLY A 78 14.31 8.52 -9.24
N VAL A 79 13.82 8.20 -8.04
CA VAL A 79 14.00 9.03 -6.84
C VAL A 79 15.48 9.12 -6.47
N ASN A 80 16.18 7.99 -6.42
CA ASN A 80 17.62 7.93 -6.08
C ASN A 80 18.53 8.71 -7.07
N LYS A 81 18.05 8.96 -8.30
CA LYS A 81 18.79 9.82 -9.25
C LYS A 81 18.71 11.31 -8.93
N VAL A 82 17.64 11.78 -8.30
CA VAL A 82 17.41 13.21 -8.04
C VAL A 82 17.75 13.61 -6.60
N THR A 83 17.58 12.72 -5.64
CA THR A 83 17.75 13.01 -4.21
C THR A 83 19.17 13.44 -3.83
N PRO A 84 20.28 12.93 -4.40
CA PRO A 84 21.63 13.40 -4.03
C PRO A 84 21.83 14.89 -4.31
N ARG A 85 21.34 15.39 -5.45
CA ARG A 85 21.43 16.83 -5.78
C ARG A 85 20.49 17.67 -4.93
N LEU A 86 19.32 17.14 -4.58
CA LEU A 86 18.38 17.82 -3.69
C LEU A 86 18.95 17.94 -2.28
N PHE A 87 19.45 16.84 -1.71
CA PHE A 87 19.99 16.80 -0.35
C PHE A 87 21.30 17.56 -0.18
N ALA A 88 22.11 17.64 -1.23
CA ALA A 88 23.30 18.53 -1.23
C ALA A 88 22.94 20.01 -1.12
N ARG A 89 21.76 20.43 -1.63
CA ARG A 89 21.28 21.81 -1.59
C ARG A 89 20.39 22.09 -0.38
N ALA A 90 19.65 21.11 0.06
CA ALA A 90 18.64 21.24 1.10
C ALA A 90 18.64 20.01 2.04
N PRO A 91 19.64 19.87 2.90
CA PRO A 91 19.77 18.73 3.82
C PRO A 91 18.82 18.80 5.02
N THR A 92 18.15 19.94 5.25
CA THR A 92 17.24 20.18 6.38
C THR A 92 15.91 20.80 5.91
N PRO A 93 14.84 20.73 6.72
CA PRO A 93 13.58 21.40 6.42
C PRO A 93 13.76 22.90 6.16
N THR A 94 14.54 23.61 7.00
CA THR A 94 14.82 25.03 6.84
C THR A 94 15.54 25.34 5.52
N ALA A 95 16.51 24.50 5.14
CA ALA A 95 17.20 24.66 3.86
C ALA A 95 16.28 24.42 2.65
N LEU A 96 15.31 23.47 2.78
CA LEU A 96 14.35 23.22 1.73
C LEU A 96 13.34 24.36 1.57
N ILE A 97 12.93 25.00 2.66
CA ILE A 97 12.11 26.22 2.63
C ILE A 97 12.87 27.35 1.92
N ALA A 98 14.12 27.56 2.28
CA ALA A 98 14.97 28.60 1.66
C ALA A 98 15.22 28.34 0.17
N LEU A 99 15.35 27.07 -0.24
CA LEU A 99 15.47 26.67 -1.65
C LEU A 99 14.20 27.03 -2.45
N GLY A 100 13.04 26.90 -1.84
CA GLY A 100 11.75 27.23 -2.42
C GLY A 100 11.24 26.25 -3.49
N GLU A 101 9.96 26.39 -3.84
CA GLU A 101 9.26 25.47 -4.75
C GLU A 101 9.89 25.42 -6.14
N ALA A 102 10.24 26.59 -6.72
CA ALA A 102 10.74 26.66 -8.08
C ALA A 102 12.09 25.93 -8.25
N GLN A 103 13.01 26.10 -7.32
CA GLN A 103 14.31 25.43 -7.36
C GLN A 103 14.16 23.93 -7.06
N THR A 104 13.34 23.58 -6.07
CA THR A 104 13.02 22.19 -5.76
C THR A 104 12.44 21.49 -6.99
N ALA A 105 11.47 22.11 -7.66
CA ALA A 105 10.85 21.56 -8.89
C ALA A 105 11.89 21.34 -10.01
N ARG A 106 12.86 22.24 -10.18
CA ARG A 106 13.94 22.07 -11.16
C ARG A 106 14.82 20.84 -10.84
N LEU A 107 15.17 20.65 -9.55
CA LEU A 107 16.02 19.53 -9.13
C LEU A 107 15.36 18.17 -9.30
N ILE A 108 14.04 18.09 -9.10
CA ILE A 108 13.28 16.85 -9.21
C ILE A 108 12.51 16.71 -10.53
N GLY A 109 12.81 17.54 -11.53
CA GLY A 109 12.04 17.70 -12.77
C GLY A 109 11.90 16.46 -13.64
N SER A 110 12.76 15.45 -13.47
CA SER A 110 12.65 14.16 -14.14
C SER A 110 11.58 13.24 -13.55
N LEU A 111 11.03 13.56 -12.37
CA LEU A 111 9.98 12.76 -11.74
C LEU A 111 8.59 13.19 -12.22
N GLY A 112 7.67 12.23 -12.32
CA GLY A 112 6.27 12.55 -12.52
C GLY A 112 5.70 13.45 -11.42
N LEU A 113 4.77 14.35 -11.75
CA LEU A 113 4.12 15.26 -10.81
C LEU A 113 5.09 16.19 -10.04
N PHE A 114 6.26 16.47 -10.59
CA PHE A 114 7.34 17.18 -9.91
C PHE A 114 6.92 18.55 -9.32
N ARG A 115 6.03 19.30 -9.98
CA ARG A 115 5.54 20.60 -9.45
C ARG A 115 4.72 20.42 -8.17
N SER A 116 3.80 19.44 -8.16
CA SER A 116 3.00 19.13 -6.97
C SER A 116 3.88 18.58 -5.85
N LYS A 117 4.85 17.71 -6.18
CA LYS A 117 5.82 17.18 -5.23
C LYS A 117 6.67 18.29 -4.61
N ALA A 118 7.17 19.24 -5.42
CA ALA A 118 7.94 20.37 -4.91
C ALA A 118 7.13 21.23 -3.91
N ARG A 119 5.86 21.50 -4.23
CA ARG A 119 4.94 22.22 -3.32
C ARG A 119 4.74 21.44 -2.02
N HIS A 120 4.50 20.14 -2.09
CA HIS A 120 4.35 19.30 -0.90
C HIS A 120 5.62 19.30 -0.06
N LEU A 121 6.81 19.16 -0.67
CA LEU A 121 8.07 19.15 0.07
C LEU A 121 8.33 20.47 0.79
N VAL A 122 8.10 21.61 0.15
CA VAL A 122 8.25 22.92 0.82
C VAL A 122 7.19 23.11 1.90
N GLY A 123 5.93 22.69 1.62
CA GLY A 123 4.84 22.77 2.59
C GLY A 123 5.07 21.90 3.84
N LEU A 124 5.45 20.62 3.65
CA LEU A 124 5.76 19.75 4.78
C LEU A 124 6.96 20.26 5.59
N SER A 125 7.98 20.85 4.93
CA SER A 125 9.11 21.43 5.62
C SER A 125 8.73 22.63 6.48
N ARG A 126 7.80 23.47 6.04
CA ARG A 126 7.22 24.55 6.88
C ARG A 126 6.51 23.98 8.10
N CYS A 127 5.63 23.00 7.91
CA CYS A 127 4.94 22.35 9.03
C CYS A 127 5.93 21.73 10.02
N LEU A 128 7.01 21.09 9.54
CA LEU A 128 8.06 20.55 10.43
C LEU A 128 8.72 21.65 11.27
N VAL A 129 9.08 22.77 10.66
CA VAL A 129 9.72 23.89 11.40
C VAL A 129 8.73 24.55 12.36
N GLU A 130 7.49 24.79 11.95
CA GLU A 130 6.50 25.52 12.72
C GLU A 130 5.91 24.69 13.89
N HIS A 131 5.73 23.38 13.70
CA HIS A 131 5.00 22.55 14.65
C HIS A 131 5.81 21.41 15.26
N HIS A 132 6.99 21.10 14.71
CA HIS A 132 7.80 19.95 15.11
C HIS A 132 9.29 20.31 15.31
N HIS A 133 9.62 21.56 15.53
CA HIS A 133 11.00 22.04 15.78
C HIS A 133 12.02 21.65 14.70
N GLY A 134 11.56 21.40 13.46
CA GLY A 134 12.37 20.93 12.36
C GLY A 134 12.63 19.43 12.32
N GLU A 135 12.06 18.67 13.25
CA GLU A 135 12.21 17.23 13.34
C GLU A 135 11.02 16.49 12.69
N VAL A 136 11.26 15.26 12.23
CA VAL A 136 10.21 14.40 11.70
C VAL A 136 9.47 13.73 12.87
N PRO A 137 8.15 13.89 13.02
CA PRO A 137 7.42 13.29 14.12
C PRO A 137 7.34 11.75 13.98
N ASP A 138 7.28 11.05 15.11
CA ASP A 138 7.21 9.60 15.22
C ASP A 138 5.79 9.05 15.46
N SER A 139 4.77 9.89 15.25
CA SER A 139 3.36 9.47 15.31
C SER A 139 2.70 9.52 13.95
N ARG A 140 1.78 8.60 13.71
CA ARG A 140 1.05 8.51 12.43
C ARG A 140 0.20 9.74 12.18
N GLU A 141 -0.48 10.21 13.20
CA GLU A 141 -1.39 11.36 13.14
C GLU A 141 -0.63 12.62 12.76
N ALA A 142 0.52 12.85 13.37
CA ALA A 142 1.37 14.00 13.07
C ALA A 142 1.97 13.89 11.64
N LEU A 143 2.41 12.70 11.22
CA LEU A 143 2.91 12.48 9.86
C LEU A 143 1.82 12.68 8.81
N GLU A 144 0.61 12.15 9.03
CA GLU A 144 -0.52 12.30 8.09
C GLU A 144 -1.03 13.75 7.98
N SER A 145 -0.74 14.60 8.97
CA SER A 145 -1.05 16.03 8.92
C SER A 145 -0.13 16.82 7.98
N LEU A 146 1.03 16.26 7.60
CA LEU A 146 1.99 16.91 6.74
C LEU A 146 1.55 16.92 5.27
N PRO A 147 1.72 18.02 4.52
CA PRO A 147 1.39 18.09 3.10
C PRO A 147 2.07 16.98 2.28
N GLY A 148 1.24 16.22 1.52
CA GLY A 148 1.73 15.14 0.66
C GLY A 148 2.05 13.83 1.39
N VAL A 149 1.78 13.74 2.68
CA VAL A 149 1.96 12.53 3.49
C VAL A 149 0.60 11.89 3.75
N GLY A 150 0.38 10.73 3.14
CA GLY A 150 -0.79 9.89 3.45
C GLY A 150 -0.39 8.70 4.30
N ARG A 151 -1.39 7.89 4.70
CA ARG A 151 -1.22 6.71 5.57
C ARG A 151 -0.09 5.78 5.14
N LYS A 152 0.03 5.50 3.83
CA LYS A 152 1.12 4.64 3.34
C LYS A 152 2.49 5.27 3.60
N THR A 153 2.67 6.55 3.29
CA THR A 153 3.91 7.29 3.52
C THR A 153 4.25 7.32 5.00
N ALA A 154 3.29 7.65 5.85
CA ALA A 154 3.47 7.64 7.31
C ALA A 154 3.92 6.26 7.81
N ASN A 155 3.27 5.18 7.39
CA ASN A 155 3.66 3.82 7.79
C ASN A 155 5.08 3.44 7.34
N VAL A 156 5.53 3.86 6.13
CA VAL A 156 6.92 3.61 5.69
C VAL A 156 7.91 4.37 6.57
N VAL A 157 7.65 5.65 6.82
CA VAL A 157 8.55 6.48 7.67
C VAL A 157 8.62 5.94 9.09
N LEU A 158 7.48 5.57 9.69
CA LEU A 158 7.44 4.98 11.03
C LEU A 158 8.21 3.66 11.10
N ASN A 159 8.09 2.81 10.08
CA ASN A 159 8.80 1.54 10.05
C ASN A 159 10.31 1.75 9.90
N VAL A 160 10.73 2.55 8.91
CA VAL A 160 12.14 2.63 8.50
C VAL A 160 12.94 3.58 9.39
N ALA A 161 12.39 4.76 9.74
CA ALA A 161 13.13 5.76 10.53
C ALA A 161 13.00 5.54 12.05
N PHE A 162 11.87 4.99 12.51
CA PHE A 162 11.56 4.90 13.94
C PHE A 162 11.45 3.46 14.45
N GLY A 163 11.68 2.45 13.59
CA GLY A 163 11.62 1.05 14.00
C GLY A 163 10.23 0.58 14.45
N GLN A 164 9.17 1.31 14.13
CA GLN A 164 7.81 0.91 14.49
C GLN A 164 7.31 -0.21 13.56
N PRO A 165 6.69 -1.27 14.08
CA PRO A 165 6.31 -2.44 13.29
C PRO A 165 5.06 -2.19 12.43
N THR A 166 5.08 -1.17 11.58
CA THR A 166 4.00 -0.81 10.68
C THR A 166 4.14 -1.49 9.32
N ILE A 167 3.01 -1.76 8.66
CA ILE A 167 2.98 -2.36 7.32
C ILE A 167 2.27 -1.42 6.37
N ALA A 168 3.03 -0.80 5.47
CA ALA A 168 2.51 0.12 4.47
C ALA A 168 2.01 -0.64 3.24
N VAL A 169 0.73 -1.00 3.22
CA VAL A 169 0.16 -1.79 2.14
C VAL A 169 0.10 -1.00 0.83
N ASP A 170 0.88 -1.43 -0.14
CA ASP A 170 0.88 -0.96 -1.52
C ASP A 170 0.27 -2.01 -2.47
N THR A 171 0.34 -1.78 -3.77
CA THR A 171 -0.17 -2.73 -4.77
C THR A 171 0.57 -4.07 -4.77
N HIS A 172 1.85 -4.11 -4.36
CA HIS A 172 2.64 -5.33 -4.25
C HIS A 172 2.20 -6.15 -3.05
N ILE A 173 2.17 -5.54 -1.87
CA ILE A 173 1.73 -6.19 -0.63
C ILE A 173 0.26 -6.60 -0.71
N PHE A 174 -0.61 -5.73 -1.24
CA PHE A 174 -2.01 -6.06 -1.48
C PHE A 174 -2.18 -7.33 -2.32
N ARG A 175 -1.42 -7.45 -3.40
CA ARG A 175 -1.43 -8.63 -4.28
C ARG A 175 -0.90 -9.87 -3.58
N VAL A 176 0.25 -9.77 -2.92
CA VAL A 176 0.87 -10.90 -2.19
C VAL A 176 -0.08 -11.42 -1.11
N ALA A 177 -0.61 -10.54 -0.26
CA ALA A 177 -1.51 -10.89 0.83
C ALA A 177 -2.78 -11.62 0.34
N ASN A 178 -3.36 -11.13 -0.77
CA ASN A 178 -4.55 -11.76 -1.37
C ASN A 178 -4.23 -13.08 -2.06
N ARG A 179 -3.13 -13.17 -2.83
CA ARG A 179 -2.76 -14.41 -3.55
C ARG A 179 -2.35 -15.52 -2.60
N THR A 180 -1.52 -15.21 -1.63
CA THR A 180 -1.05 -16.21 -0.66
C THR A 180 -2.16 -16.66 0.30
N GLY A 181 -3.18 -15.84 0.52
CA GLY A 181 -4.16 -16.05 1.58
C GLY A 181 -3.66 -15.62 2.96
N LEU A 182 -2.54 -14.87 3.03
CA LEU A 182 -1.98 -14.35 4.27
C LEU A 182 -2.97 -13.41 4.98
N ALA A 183 -3.48 -12.42 4.25
CA ALA A 183 -4.45 -11.46 4.75
C ALA A 183 -5.38 -11.00 3.60
N PRO A 184 -6.28 -11.86 3.11
CA PRO A 184 -7.16 -11.49 2.01
C PRO A 184 -8.11 -10.38 2.43
N GLY A 185 -8.21 -9.35 1.59
CA GLY A 185 -9.08 -8.19 1.81
C GLY A 185 -9.48 -7.52 0.50
N ARG A 186 -10.58 -6.77 0.53
CA ARG A 186 -11.12 -6.05 -0.64
C ARG A 186 -10.53 -4.66 -0.78
N THR A 187 -10.11 -4.06 0.32
CA THR A 187 -9.49 -2.75 0.38
C THR A 187 -8.08 -2.84 0.96
N VAL A 188 -7.27 -1.80 0.75
CA VAL A 188 -5.94 -1.67 1.36
C VAL A 188 -6.02 -1.73 2.88
N LEU A 189 -7.03 -1.09 3.48
CA LEU A 189 -7.24 -1.10 4.93
C LEU A 189 -7.63 -2.48 5.48
N ASP A 190 -8.41 -3.28 4.73
CA ASP A 190 -8.73 -4.65 5.15
C ASP A 190 -7.47 -5.50 5.19
N VAL A 191 -6.61 -5.37 4.15
CA VAL A 191 -5.34 -6.09 4.08
C VAL A 191 -4.39 -5.62 5.18
N GLU A 192 -4.27 -4.31 5.43
CA GLU A 192 -3.43 -3.76 6.51
C GLU A 192 -3.85 -4.32 7.88
N ARG A 193 -5.15 -4.26 8.21
CA ARG A 193 -5.68 -4.84 9.44
C ARG A 193 -5.42 -6.34 9.54
N GLY A 194 -5.71 -7.07 8.46
CA GLY A 194 -5.48 -8.51 8.41
C GLY A 194 -4.01 -8.89 8.57
N LEU A 195 -3.06 -8.11 8.03
CA LEU A 195 -1.62 -8.31 8.22
C LEU A 195 -1.20 -8.03 9.66
N ASN A 196 -1.67 -6.94 10.27
CA ASN A 196 -1.38 -6.62 11.66
C ASN A 196 -1.88 -7.71 12.64
N GLU A 197 -2.97 -8.41 12.30
CA GLU A 197 -3.49 -9.53 13.07
C GLU A 197 -2.73 -10.85 12.81
N ALA A 198 -2.35 -11.10 11.55
CA ALA A 198 -1.81 -12.38 11.12
C ALA A 198 -0.30 -12.51 11.35
N VAL A 199 0.47 -11.41 11.20
CA VAL A 199 1.94 -11.44 11.29
C VAL A 199 2.37 -11.68 12.73
N PRO A 200 3.15 -12.76 13.00
CA PRO A 200 3.65 -13.01 14.34
C PRO A 200 4.57 -11.88 14.82
N PRO A 201 4.57 -11.55 16.14
CA PRO A 201 5.34 -10.42 16.69
C PRO A 201 6.82 -10.41 16.28
N ALA A 202 7.47 -11.57 16.26
CA ALA A 202 8.88 -11.72 15.91
C ALA A 202 9.23 -11.25 14.48
N PHE A 203 8.24 -11.19 13.56
CA PHE A 203 8.48 -10.84 12.16
C PHE A 203 7.94 -9.44 11.78
N ARG A 204 7.23 -8.77 12.68
CA ARG A 204 6.49 -7.53 12.36
C ARG A 204 7.39 -6.42 11.85
N GLN A 205 8.60 -6.30 12.39
CA GLN A 205 9.53 -5.23 12.02
C GLN A 205 9.88 -5.28 10.53
N HIS A 206 10.18 -6.46 10.02
CA HIS A 206 10.63 -6.65 8.64
C HIS A 206 9.53 -7.10 7.67
N ALA A 207 8.32 -7.40 8.18
CA ALA A 207 7.21 -7.92 7.37
C ALA A 207 6.89 -7.04 6.16
N HIS A 208 6.93 -5.71 6.32
CA HIS A 208 6.72 -4.76 5.24
C HIS A 208 7.70 -4.99 4.08
N HIS A 209 9.01 -5.05 4.39
CA HIS A 209 10.06 -5.18 3.38
C HIS A 209 10.03 -6.54 2.71
N TRP A 210 9.92 -7.63 3.45
CA TRP A 210 9.79 -8.97 2.86
C TRP A 210 8.62 -9.07 1.89
N LEU A 211 7.46 -8.56 2.28
CA LEU A 211 6.26 -8.65 1.44
C LEU A 211 6.36 -7.76 0.19
N ILE A 212 6.93 -6.56 0.30
CA ILE A 212 7.07 -5.67 -0.86
C ILE A 212 8.11 -6.20 -1.84
N LEU A 213 9.28 -6.66 -1.35
CA LEU A 213 10.34 -7.25 -2.18
C LEU A 213 9.86 -8.54 -2.85
N HIS A 214 9.20 -9.44 -2.11
CA HIS A 214 8.57 -10.62 -2.71
C HIS A 214 7.56 -10.26 -3.80
N GLY A 215 6.76 -9.23 -3.59
CA GLY A 215 5.80 -8.73 -4.58
C GLY A 215 6.46 -8.09 -5.81
N ARG A 216 7.59 -7.42 -5.64
CA ARG A 216 8.35 -6.79 -6.74
C ARG A 216 9.03 -7.82 -7.62
N TYR A 217 9.71 -8.78 -7.02
CA TYR A 217 10.66 -9.63 -7.73
C TYR A 217 10.15 -11.05 -8.01
N VAL A 218 9.29 -11.61 -7.18
CA VAL A 218 8.79 -12.98 -7.29
C VAL A 218 7.31 -13.01 -7.68
N CYS A 219 6.43 -12.53 -6.80
CA CYS A 219 4.98 -12.56 -7.01
C CYS A 219 4.51 -11.37 -7.86
N LYS A 220 5.06 -11.23 -9.08
CA LYS A 220 4.75 -10.14 -10.02
C LYS A 220 3.28 -10.14 -10.44
N ALA A 221 2.77 -8.97 -10.85
CA ALA A 221 1.40 -8.84 -11.34
C ALA A 221 1.16 -9.70 -12.57
N ARG A 222 2.05 -9.59 -13.55
CA ARG A 222 2.11 -10.42 -14.77
C ARG A 222 3.27 -11.39 -14.65
N LYS A 223 3.07 -12.65 -15.06
CA LYS A 223 4.08 -13.71 -15.08
C LYS A 223 4.84 -13.85 -13.73
N PRO A 224 4.14 -14.15 -12.62
CA PRO A 224 4.79 -14.41 -11.35
C PRO A 224 5.69 -15.66 -11.46
N ASP A 225 6.81 -15.64 -10.75
CA ASP A 225 7.76 -16.76 -10.74
C ASP A 225 7.35 -17.83 -9.72
N CYS A 226 6.15 -18.40 -9.89
CA CYS A 226 5.60 -19.36 -8.95
C CYS A 226 6.41 -20.65 -8.88
N ALA A 227 7.03 -21.07 -9.97
CA ALA A 227 7.78 -22.33 -10.05
C ALA A 227 8.99 -22.32 -9.10
N ARG A 228 9.66 -21.17 -8.94
CA ARG A 228 10.81 -20.98 -8.02
C ARG A 228 10.45 -20.27 -6.72
N CYS A 229 9.16 -20.01 -6.50
CA CYS A 229 8.70 -19.28 -5.32
C CYS A 229 8.81 -20.14 -4.05
N VAL A 230 9.56 -19.69 -3.05
CA VAL A 230 9.72 -20.37 -1.76
C VAL A 230 8.43 -20.52 -0.96
N LEU A 231 7.39 -19.79 -1.36
CA LEU A 231 6.06 -19.83 -0.73
C LEU A 231 5.07 -20.67 -1.53
N ASN A 232 5.48 -21.35 -2.60
CA ASN A 232 4.56 -21.99 -3.54
C ASN A 232 3.64 -23.01 -2.84
N ASP A 233 4.19 -23.91 -2.02
CA ASP A 233 3.43 -24.95 -1.32
C ASP A 233 2.42 -24.37 -0.31
N LEU A 234 2.73 -23.23 0.31
CA LEU A 234 1.86 -22.54 1.25
C LEU A 234 0.80 -21.66 0.56
N CYS A 235 1.08 -21.17 -0.65
CA CYS A 235 0.27 -20.20 -1.35
C CYS A 235 -1.10 -20.76 -1.75
N LEU A 236 -2.17 -20.03 -1.43
CA LEU A 236 -3.55 -20.45 -1.73
C LEU A 236 -4.09 -19.96 -3.08
N TRP A 237 -3.26 -19.28 -3.89
CA TRP A 237 -3.69 -18.77 -5.19
C TRP A 237 -3.94 -19.90 -6.17
N PRO A 238 -5.18 -20.06 -6.69
CA PRO A 238 -5.55 -21.22 -7.52
C PRO A 238 -4.86 -21.22 -8.89
N GLN A 239 -4.38 -20.06 -9.37
CA GLN A 239 -3.73 -19.94 -10.68
C GLN A 239 -2.19 -19.99 -10.59
N LYS A 240 -1.64 -20.37 -9.45
CA LYS A 240 -0.17 -20.53 -9.33
C LYS A 240 0.33 -21.70 -10.20
N ALA A 241 1.49 -21.52 -10.84
CA ALA A 241 2.17 -22.63 -11.48
C ALA A 241 2.70 -23.63 -10.45
N SER A 242 2.80 -24.91 -10.83
CA SER A 242 3.43 -25.94 -9.99
C SER A 242 4.90 -25.61 -9.74
N PRO A 243 5.49 -26.04 -8.60
CA PRO A 243 6.91 -25.93 -8.36
C PRO A 243 7.71 -26.69 -9.46
N LEU A 244 8.92 -26.22 -9.74
CA LEU A 244 9.86 -27.02 -10.51
C LEU A 244 10.18 -28.28 -9.70
N THR A 245 9.95 -29.44 -10.28
CA THR A 245 10.46 -30.71 -9.75
C THR A 245 11.98 -30.71 -9.95
N THR A 246 12.72 -30.62 -8.85
CA THR A 246 14.19 -30.87 -8.83
C THR A 246 14.45 -32.36 -8.83
#